data_bd9cca7363cd00f5e6772166162cd7bb
#
_entry.id   bd9cca7363cd00f5e6772166162cd7bb
#
_cell.length_a   1.000
_cell.length_b   1.000
_cell.length_c   1.000
_cell.angle_alpha   90.00
_cell.angle_beta   90.00
_cell.angle_gamma   90.00
#
_symmetry.space_group_name_H-M   'P 1'
#
loop_
_entity.id
_entity.type
_entity.pdbx_description
1 polymer ?
#
loop_
_entity_poly.entity_id
_entity_poly.type
_entity_poly.pdbx_seq_one_letter_code
_entity_poly.pdbx_strand_id
1 'polypeptide(L)'
;PARLRERLGNKAPALLHVAGQSALLSEPGVGVVGSRGVDQNGAQIATAVAERATSLGFLVVSGGARGVDLLAMNAAYQVGGRVVGILADSLTRTVSRAETRKALLDGDAVLATPYGPEAPFSVGTAMGRNKMIYALSTLTVVVASDHETGGTWAGAVEALRGGFGRVAVWRGAGEGPGNAHLVRRGATPFENIDQLD
;
A
#
# COMPACT_ATOMS: atom_id res chain seq x y z
N PRO A 1 5.29 1.95 15.17
CA PRO A 1 4.96 0.52 15.10
C PRO A 1 6.22 -0.34 15.19
N ALA A 2 6.20 -1.43 16.01
CA ALA A 2 7.35 -2.32 16.20
C ALA A 2 7.80 -2.92 14.86
N ARG A 3 6.84 -3.40 14.06
CA ARG A 3 7.07 -4.01 12.75
C ARG A 3 7.90 -3.15 11.79
N LEU A 4 7.73 -1.82 11.80
CA LEU A 4 8.57 -0.93 11.01
C LEU A 4 10.04 -0.98 11.43
N ARG A 5 10.31 -0.95 12.74
CA ARG A 5 11.68 -1.00 13.26
C ARG A 5 12.33 -2.36 13.02
N GLU A 6 11.58 -3.43 13.23
CA GLU A 6 12.06 -4.81 13.03
C GLU A 6 12.47 -5.05 11.57
N ARG A 7 11.63 -4.61 10.60
CA ARG A 7 11.85 -4.90 9.19
C ARG A 7 12.75 -3.89 8.48
N LEU A 8 12.73 -2.63 8.88
CA LEU A 8 13.52 -1.59 8.23
C LEU A 8 14.84 -1.28 8.96
N GLY A 9 15.00 -1.67 10.24
CA GLY A 9 16.18 -1.35 11.01
C GLY A 9 16.51 0.14 10.97
N ASN A 10 17.71 0.50 10.59
CA ASN A 10 18.18 1.89 10.46
C ASN A 10 17.47 2.69 9.36
N LYS A 11 16.71 2.04 8.47
CA LYS A 11 15.91 2.71 7.44
C LYS A 11 14.52 3.09 7.94
N ALA A 12 14.15 2.70 9.16
CA ALA A 12 12.88 3.10 9.77
C ALA A 12 12.90 4.61 10.06
N PRO A 13 11.80 5.33 9.79
CA PRO A 13 11.73 6.74 10.13
C PRO A 13 11.77 6.93 11.65
N ALA A 14 12.51 7.95 12.11
CA ALA A 14 12.58 8.28 13.54
C ALA A 14 11.24 8.82 14.07
N LEU A 15 10.47 9.47 13.22
CA LEU A 15 9.18 10.10 13.52
C LEU A 15 8.16 9.80 12.44
N LEU A 16 6.90 9.67 12.83
CA LEU A 16 5.73 9.66 11.95
C LEU A 16 4.74 10.72 12.40
N HIS A 17 4.30 11.54 11.46
CA HIS A 17 3.11 12.37 11.65
C HIS A 17 1.89 11.51 11.32
N VAL A 18 0.90 11.50 12.21
CA VAL A 18 -0.25 10.60 12.13
C VAL A 18 -1.55 11.38 12.31
N ALA A 19 -2.55 11.05 11.52
CA ALA A 19 -3.93 11.50 11.70
C ALA A 19 -4.86 10.27 11.72
N GLY A 20 -5.81 10.23 12.66
CA GLY A 20 -6.72 9.11 12.89
C GLY A 20 -6.22 8.13 13.96
N GLN A 21 -6.78 6.93 13.98
CA GLN A 21 -6.54 5.93 15.01
C GLN A 21 -5.17 5.25 14.84
N SER A 22 -4.15 5.74 15.54
CA SER A 22 -2.76 5.27 15.39
C SER A 22 -2.56 3.78 15.72
N ALA A 23 -3.45 3.15 16.50
CA ALA A 23 -3.42 1.72 16.81
C ALA A 23 -3.46 0.85 15.54
N LEU A 24 -4.18 1.27 14.49
CA LEU A 24 -4.27 0.57 13.21
C LEU A 24 -2.90 0.32 12.55
N LEU A 25 -1.91 1.16 12.81
CA LEU A 25 -0.54 0.97 12.30
C LEU A 25 0.14 -0.30 12.84
N SER A 26 -0.38 -0.89 13.90
CA SER A 26 0.17 -2.09 14.53
C SER A 26 -0.63 -3.36 14.21
N GLU A 27 -1.80 -3.23 13.60
CA GLU A 27 -2.65 -4.34 13.25
C GLU A 27 -2.16 -5.09 11.99
N PRO A 28 -2.56 -6.36 11.81
CA PRO A 28 -2.30 -7.10 10.59
C PRO A 28 -2.98 -6.46 9.38
N GLY A 29 -2.24 -6.29 8.28
CA GLY A 29 -2.79 -5.69 7.07
C GLY A 29 -2.21 -6.25 5.80
N VAL A 30 -2.95 -6.12 4.71
CA VAL A 30 -2.52 -6.44 3.35
C VAL A 30 -2.17 -5.15 2.63
N GLY A 31 -0.92 -5.06 2.18
CA GLY A 31 -0.47 -3.96 1.32
C GLY A 31 -1.02 -4.16 -0.09
N VAL A 32 -1.56 -3.10 -0.70
CA VAL A 32 -1.99 -3.14 -2.11
C VAL A 32 -1.34 -1.99 -2.84
N VAL A 33 -0.53 -2.30 -3.83
CA VAL A 33 0.26 -1.32 -4.58
C VAL A 33 0.23 -1.61 -6.09
N GLY A 34 0.41 -0.57 -6.89
CA GLY A 34 0.46 -0.76 -8.33
C GLY A 34 0.56 0.54 -9.12
N SER A 35 0.41 0.40 -10.42
CA SER A 35 0.51 1.50 -11.38
C SER A 35 -0.54 2.59 -11.14
N ARG A 36 -0.16 3.85 -11.41
CA ARG A 36 -1.07 5.00 -11.43
C ARG A 36 -1.99 5.03 -12.65
N GLY A 37 -1.57 4.38 -13.72
CA GLY A 37 -2.28 4.27 -14.99
C GLY A 37 -2.76 2.85 -15.24
N VAL A 38 -3.28 2.18 -14.21
CA VAL A 38 -3.81 0.83 -14.32
C VAL A 38 -5.04 0.78 -15.24
N ASP A 39 -5.16 -0.27 -16.05
CA ASP A 39 -6.30 -0.52 -16.90
C ASP A 39 -7.54 -1.00 -16.11
N GLN A 40 -8.64 -1.24 -16.82
CA GLN A 40 -9.89 -1.68 -16.21
C GLN A 40 -9.75 -3.04 -15.50
N ASN A 41 -9.02 -3.99 -16.06
CA ASN A 41 -8.83 -5.30 -15.44
C ASN A 41 -8.00 -5.18 -14.16
N GLY A 42 -6.88 -4.46 -14.20
CA GLY A 42 -6.07 -4.24 -13.01
C GLY A 42 -6.81 -3.42 -11.93
N ALA A 43 -7.71 -2.49 -12.33
CA ALA A 43 -8.57 -1.78 -11.38
C ALA A 43 -9.55 -2.74 -10.68
N GLN A 44 -10.13 -3.70 -11.40
CA GLN A 44 -10.98 -4.74 -10.83
C GLN A 44 -10.20 -5.64 -9.86
N ILE A 45 -8.97 -6.02 -10.22
CA ILE A 45 -8.11 -6.82 -9.35
C ILE A 45 -7.76 -6.05 -8.08
N ALA A 46 -7.40 -4.75 -8.17
CA ALA A 46 -7.11 -3.93 -6.99
C ALA A 46 -8.29 -3.88 -6.02
N THR A 47 -9.50 -3.73 -6.55
CA THR A 47 -10.76 -3.77 -5.79
C THR A 47 -10.96 -5.13 -5.14
N ALA A 48 -10.91 -6.22 -5.91
CA ALA A 48 -11.13 -7.57 -5.42
C ALA A 48 -10.13 -8.00 -4.34
N VAL A 49 -8.84 -7.64 -4.50
CA VAL A 49 -7.80 -7.88 -3.47
C VAL A 49 -8.14 -7.16 -2.17
N ALA A 50 -8.57 -5.90 -2.24
CA ALA A 50 -8.91 -5.11 -1.06
C ALA A 50 -10.17 -5.63 -0.34
N GLU A 51 -11.21 -6.01 -1.09
CA GLU A 51 -12.43 -6.63 -0.56
C GLU A 51 -12.13 -7.99 0.09
N ARG A 52 -11.28 -8.82 -0.56
CA ARG A 52 -10.86 -10.11 -0.01
C ARG A 52 -10.07 -9.91 1.29
N ALA A 53 -9.09 -9.01 1.31
CA ALA A 53 -8.34 -8.69 2.53
C ALA A 53 -9.28 -8.28 3.67
N THR A 54 -10.27 -7.43 3.38
CA THR A 54 -11.28 -6.98 4.36
C THR A 54 -12.12 -8.16 4.85
N SER A 55 -12.59 -9.04 3.96
CA SER A 55 -13.41 -10.21 4.34
C SER A 55 -12.66 -11.20 5.25
N LEU A 56 -11.34 -11.24 5.14
CA LEU A 56 -10.44 -12.02 5.99
C LEU A 56 -10.05 -11.31 7.30
N GLY A 57 -10.60 -10.12 7.56
CA GLY A 57 -10.33 -9.33 8.77
C GLY A 57 -9.04 -8.52 8.75
N PHE A 58 -8.32 -8.46 7.62
CA PHE A 58 -7.15 -7.62 7.47
C PHE A 58 -7.54 -6.19 7.08
N LEU A 59 -6.77 -5.22 7.57
CA LEU A 59 -6.85 -3.86 7.05
C LEU A 59 -6.04 -3.74 5.74
N VAL A 60 -6.37 -2.73 4.93
CA VAL A 60 -5.64 -2.42 3.69
C VAL A 60 -4.60 -1.34 3.95
N VAL A 61 -3.35 -1.60 3.59
CA VAL A 61 -2.23 -0.65 3.67
C VAL A 61 -1.87 -0.19 2.26
N SER A 62 -1.87 1.11 2.01
CA SER A 62 -1.47 1.62 0.70
C SER A 62 -0.90 3.04 0.76
N GLY A 63 -0.55 3.59 -0.38
CA GLY A 63 0.13 4.87 -0.47
C GLY A 63 -0.77 6.07 -0.78
N GLY A 64 -2.04 5.87 -1.05
CA GLY A 64 -2.97 6.93 -1.43
C GLY A 64 -2.67 7.58 -2.78
N ALA A 65 -1.80 7.00 -3.60
CA ALA A 65 -1.54 7.49 -4.95
C ALA A 65 -2.72 7.16 -5.89
N ARG A 66 -2.88 7.96 -6.96
CA ARG A 66 -3.86 7.66 -8.01
C ARG A 66 -3.64 6.25 -8.57
N GLY A 67 -4.70 5.61 -9.05
CA GLY A 67 -4.67 4.26 -9.59
C GLY A 67 -4.88 3.19 -8.52
N VAL A 68 -4.10 2.13 -8.54
CA VAL A 68 -4.26 0.96 -7.66
C VAL A 68 -4.41 1.32 -6.20
N ASP A 69 -3.58 2.23 -5.70
CA ASP A 69 -3.56 2.58 -4.28
C ASP A 69 -4.91 3.15 -3.82
N LEU A 70 -5.44 4.18 -4.52
CA LEU A 70 -6.73 4.77 -4.17
C LEU A 70 -7.89 3.82 -4.40
N LEU A 71 -7.86 3.02 -5.48
CA LEU A 71 -8.90 2.03 -5.75
C LEU A 71 -9.01 1.02 -4.61
N ALA A 72 -7.89 0.47 -4.17
CA ALA A 72 -7.86 -0.50 -3.08
C ALA A 72 -8.32 0.10 -1.75
N MET A 73 -7.85 1.31 -1.41
CA MET A 73 -8.26 1.99 -0.17
C MET A 73 -9.76 2.29 -0.16
N ASN A 74 -10.29 2.78 -1.27
CA ASN A 74 -11.72 3.09 -1.39
C ASN A 74 -12.57 1.81 -1.34
N ALA A 75 -12.17 0.75 -2.05
CA ALA A 75 -12.88 -0.53 -2.04
C ALA A 75 -12.95 -1.13 -0.62
N ALA A 76 -11.83 -1.16 0.09
CA ALA A 76 -11.82 -1.63 1.49
C ALA A 76 -12.78 -0.81 2.37
N TYR A 77 -12.72 0.51 2.29
CA TYR A 77 -13.58 1.39 3.08
C TYR A 77 -15.07 1.20 2.76
N GLN A 78 -15.43 1.06 1.47
CA GLN A 78 -16.82 0.86 1.02
C GLN A 78 -17.46 -0.43 1.56
N VAL A 79 -16.67 -1.47 1.79
CA VAL A 79 -17.16 -2.73 2.38
C VAL A 79 -16.97 -2.81 3.91
N GLY A 80 -16.77 -1.66 4.57
CA GLY A 80 -16.61 -1.57 6.02
C GLY A 80 -15.25 -2.01 6.55
N GLY A 81 -14.25 -2.07 5.68
CA GLY A 81 -12.88 -2.38 6.06
C GLY A 81 -12.11 -1.16 6.58
N ARG A 82 -11.00 -1.41 7.25
CA ARG A 82 -10.12 -0.38 7.81
C ARG A 82 -8.89 -0.17 6.94
N VAL A 83 -8.41 1.07 6.93
CA VAL A 83 -7.39 1.51 5.96
C VAL A 83 -6.22 2.23 6.63
N VAL A 84 -5.01 1.88 6.22
CA VAL A 84 -3.76 2.59 6.55
C VAL A 84 -3.21 3.26 5.30
N GLY A 85 -3.21 4.58 5.28
CA GLY A 85 -2.61 5.38 4.20
C GLY A 85 -1.22 5.89 4.59
N ILE A 86 -0.18 5.48 3.88
CA ILE A 86 1.17 6.03 4.07
C ILE A 86 1.42 7.06 2.98
N LEU A 87 1.41 8.34 3.34
CA LEU A 87 1.42 9.44 2.38
C LEU A 87 2.84 9.90 2.02
N ALA A 88 3.00 10.34 0.79
CA ALA A 88 4.23 10.95 0.26
C ALA A 88 4.08 12.47 0.04
N ASP A 89 2.90 13.00 0.30
CA ASP A 89 2.55 14.40 0.14
C ASP A 89 1.89 14.97 1.41
N SER A 90 1.29 16.15 1.32
CA SER A 90 0.71 16.86 2.44
C SER A 90 -0.39 16.07 3.16
N LEU A 91 -0.10 15.63 4.37
CA LEU A 91 -1.06 15.03 5.31
C LEU A 91 -2.19 16.04 5.61
N THR A 92 -1.84 17.30 5.90
CA THR A 92 -2.78 18.39 6.20
C THR A 92 -3.82 18.56 5.09
N ARG A 93 -3.38 18.61 3.82
CA ARG A 93 -4.28 18.71 2.68
C ARG A 93 -5.17 17.48 2.51
N THR A 94 -4.63 16.28 2.76
CA THR A 94 -5.40 15.03 2.61
C THR A 94 -6.47 14.93 3.69
N VAL A 95 -6.16 15.29 4.93
CA VAL A 95 -7.10 15.32 6.08
C VAL A 95 -8.21 16.35 5.88
N SER A 96 -7.97 17.44 5.14
CA SER A 96 -9.01 18.45 4.90
C SER A 96 -10.14 18.01 3.96
N ARG A 97 -9.98 16.91 3.23
CA ARG A 97 -11.03 16.37 2.36
C ARG A 97 -12.16 15.76 3.21
N ALA A 98 -13.41 16.05 2.87
CA ALA A 98 -14.58 15.65 3.67
C ALA A 98 -14.67 14.15 3.87
N GLU A 99 -14.49 13.35 2.81
CA GLU A 99 -14.54 11.89 2.86
C GLU A 99 -13.42 11.31 3.74
N THR A 100 -12.19 11.83 3.59
CA THR A 100 -11.06 11.41 4.41
C THR A 100 -11.31 11.72 5.89
N ARG A 101 -11.80 12.94 6.17
CA ARG A 101 -12.11 13.36 7.54
C ARG A 101 -13.15 12.46 8.18
N LYS A 102 -14.19 12.08 7.42
CA LYS A 102 -15.22 11.15 7.91
C LYS A 102 -14.59 9.81 8.31
N ALA A 103 -13.83 9.18 7.44
CA ALA A 103 -13.18 7.89 7.71
C ALA A 103 -12.23 7.94 8.92
N LEU A 104 -11.51 9.07 9.10
CA LEU A 104 -10.63 9.29 10.26
C LEU A 104 -11.43 9.42 11.57
N LEU A 105 -12.57 10.11 11.55
CA LEU A 105 -13.44 10.31 12.73
C LEU A 105 -14.20 9.04 13.11
N ASP A 106 -14.62 8.25 12.13
CA ASP A 106 -15.28 6.96 12.34
C ASP A 106 -14.31 5.91 12.92
N GLY A 107 -13.00 6.17 12.88
CA GLY A 107 -11.97 5.26 13.39
C GLY A 107 -11.54 4.17 12.41
N ASP A 108 -12.04 4.22 11.18
CA ASP A 108 -11.80 3.21 10.14
C ASP A 108 -10.56 3.50 9.29
N ALA A 109 -9.91 4.66 9.51
CA ALA A 109 -8.71 5.04 8.79
C ALA A 109 -7.64 5.63 9.69
N VAL A 110 -6.40 5.45 9.27
CA VAL A 110 -5.24 6.20 9.75
C VAL A 110 -4.38 6.62 8.57
N LEU A 111 -3.96 7.87 8.58
CA LEU A 111 -2.99 8.39 7.63
C LEU A 111 -1.69 8.70 8.35
N ALA A 112 -0.57 8.30 7.77
CA ALA A 112 0.75 8.55 8.32
C ALA A 112 1.73 9.02 7.23
N THR A 113 2.69 9.85 7.63
CA THR A 113 3.79 10.28 6.75
C THR A 113 5.09 10.41 7.54
N PRO A 114 6.23 9.99 6.98
CA PRO A 114 7.55 10.22 7.58
C PRO A 114 8.08 11.64 7.33
N TYR A 115 7.35 12.44 6.56
CA TYR A 115 7.71 13.81 6.17
C TYR A 115 6.94 14.83 6.98
N GLY A 116 7.30 16.11 6.84
CA GLY A 116 6.52 17.20 7.45
C GLY A 116 5.05 17.14 7.01
N PRO A 117 4.08 17.52 7.88
CA PRO A 117 2.65 17.39 7.57
C PRO A 117 2.20 18.16 6.33
N GLU A 118 2.93 19.20 5.95
CA GLU A 118 2.67 20.04 4.78
C GLU A 118 3.61 19.76 3.61
N ALA A 119 4.49 18.76 3.72
CA ALA A 119 5.48 18.46 2.70
C ALA A 119 4.83 18.25 1.33
N PRO A 120 5.32 18.90 0.27
CA PRO A 120 4.81 18.72 -1.07
C PRO A 120 5.18 17.33 -1.61
N PHE A 121 4.40 16.87 -2.58
CA PHE A 121 4.75 15.65 -3.31
C PHE A 121 6.06 15.82 -4.08
N SER A 122 6.90 14.81 -4.02
CA SER A 122 8.02 14.61 -4.92
C SER A 122 8.18 13.13 -5.27
N VAL A 123 8.90 12.82 -6.36
CA VAL A 123 9.22 11.43 -6.70
C VAL A 123 10.08 10.81 -5.59
N GLY A 124 11.01 11.58 -5.03
CA GLY A 124 11.85 11.14 -3.93
C GLY A 124 11.08 10.79 -2.67
N THR A 125 10.08 11.61 -2.26
CA THR A 125 9.24 11.31 -1.10
C THR A 125 8.35 10.08 -1.35
N ALA A 126 7.83 9.92 -2.57
CA ALA A 126 7.04 8.74 -2.94
C ALA A 126 7.86 7.44 -2.87
N MET A 127 9.06 7.45 -3.43
CA MET A 127 9.97 6.29 -3.40
C MET A 127 10.46 6.00 -1.97
N GLY A 128 10.87 7.01 -1.23
CA GLY A 128 11.36 6.86 0.15
C GLY A 128 10.30 6.31 1.12
N ARG A 129 9.01 6.61 0.88
CA ARG A 129 7.87 6.14 1.68
C ARG A 129 7.47 4.70 1.37
N ASN A 130 7.66 4.22 0.12
CA ASN A 130 7.13 2.93 -0.33
C ASN A 130 7.54 1.76 0.57
N LYS A 131 8.80 1.69 1.00
CA LYS A 131 9.28 0.64 1.93
C LYS A 131 8.44 0.49 3.19
N MET A 132 7.77 1.56 3.64
CA MET A 132 6.93 1.52 4.83
C MET A 132 5.64 0.75 4.58
N ILE A 133 5.07 0.81 3.36
CA ILE A 133 3.89 0.02 2.99
C ILE A 133 4.23 -1.47 3.14
N TYR A 134 5.35 -1.90 2.54
CA TYR A 134 5.80 -3.30 2.65
C TYR A 134 6.10 -3.71 4.09
N ALA A 135 6.80 -2.86 4.83
CA ALA A 135 7.20 -3.17 6.20
C ALA A 135 6.03 -3.22 7.20
N LEU A 136 4.96 -2.48 6.97
CA LEU A 136 3.74 -2.52 7.79
C LEU A 136 2.85 -3.71 7.45
N SER A 137 2.87 -4.17 6.21
CA SER A 137 1.97 -5.22 5.72
C SER A 137 2.43 -6.62 6.10
N THR A 138 1.51 -7.51 6.36
CA THR A 138 1.77 -8.96 6.52
C THR A 138 2.15 -9.57 5.17
N LEU A 139 1.43 -9.16 4.13
CA LEU A 139 1.65 -9.46 2.72
C LEU A 139 1.44 -8.19 1.92
N THR A 140 2.27 -7.90 0.93
CA THR A 140 2.00 -6.83 -0.03
C THR A 140 1.73 -7.42 -1.40
N VAL A 141 0.58 -7.07 -1.96
CA VAL A 141 0.15 -7.45 -3.30
C VAL A 141 0.52 -6.35 -4.30
N VAL A 142 1.28 -6.71 -5.31
CA VAL A 142 1.56 -5.89 -6.48
C VAL A 142 0.57 -6.27 -7.58
N VAL A 143 -0.37 -5.38 -7.87
CA VAL A 143 -1.40 -5.61 -8.90
C VAL A 143 -0.81 -5.44 -10.30
N ALA A 144 -0.23 -4.28 -10.57
CA ALA A 144 0.40 -3.98 -11.86
C ALA A 144 1.66 -3.14 -11.65
N SER A 145 2.76 -3.56 -12.26
CA SER A 145 4.05 -2.87 -12.19
C SER A 145 4.64 -2.71 -13.58
N ASP A 146 5.20 -1.55 -13.86
CA ASP A 146 6.08 -1.38 -15.00
C ASP A 146 7.37 -2.18 -14.79
N HIS A 147 8.11 -2.44 -15.88
CA HIS A 147 9.40 -3.13 -15.80
C HIS A 147 10.54 -2.11 -15.73
N GLU A 148 11.39 -2.27 -14.72
CA GLU A 148 12.59 -1.46 -14.47
C GLU A 148 12.36 0.05 -14.31
N THR A 149 11.11 0.48 -14.18
CA THR A 149 10.74 1.88 -14.01
C THR A 149 9.58 2.05 -13.04
N GLY A 150 9.41 3.27 -12.53
CA GLY A 150 8.30 3.62 -11.64
C GLY A 150 8.47 3.20 -10.18
N GLY A 151 7.64 3.81 -9.34
CA GLY A 151 7.70 3.62 -7.88
C GLY A 151 7.28 2.22 -7.43
N THR A 152 6.34 1.58 -8.14
CA THR A 152 5.88 0.22 -7.81
C THR A 152 7.00 -0.79 -8.02
N TRP A 153 7.68 -0.74 -9.17
CA TRP A 153 8.83 -1.59 -9.45
C TRP A 153 9.95 -1.39 -8.42
N ALA A 154 10.39 -0.15 -8.24
CA ALA A 154 11.48 0.17 -7.32
C ALA A 154 11.18 -0.28 -5.88
N GLY A 155 9.95 -0.03 -5.40
CA GLY A 155 9.51 -0.42 -4.07
C GLY A 155 9.45 -1.94 -3.89
N ALA A 156 8.92 -2.68 -4.87
CA ALA A 156 8.85 -4.14 -4.82
C ALA A 156 10.25 -4.77 -4.82
N VAL A 157 11.14 -4.30 -5.69
CA VAL A 157 12.54 -4.78 -5.75
C VAL A 157 13.29 -4.46 -4.45
N GLU A 158 13.10 -3.25 -3.89
CA GLU A 158 13.71 -2.89 -2.60
C GLU A 158 13.18 -3.79 -1.47
N ALA A 159 11.87 -4.06 -1.44
CA ALA A 159 11.25 -4.91 -0.43
C ALA A 159 11.74 -6.36 -0.50
N LEU A 160 11.82 -6.93 -1.70
CA LEU A 160 12.33 -8.29 -1.91
C LEU A 160 13.80 -8.41 -1.49
N ARG A 161 14.65 -7.45 -1.88
CA ARG A 161 16.08 -7.44 -1.50
C ARG A 161 16.30 -7.21 0.00
N GLY A 162 15.46 -6.37 0.59
CA GLY A 162 15.59 -5.98 2.00
C GLY A 162 14.86 -6.92 2.97
N GLY A 163 14.06 -7.85 2.49
CA GLY A 163 13.23 -8.72 3.34
C GLY A 163 12.17 -7.94 4.14
N PHE A 164 11.61 -6.85 3.58
CA PHE A 164 10.70 -5.96 4.31
C PHE A 164 9.30 -6.56 4.55
N GLY A 165 9.04 -7.73 4.02
CA GLY A 165 7.79 -8.46 4.14
C GLY A 165 7.59 -9.42 2.97
N ARG A 166 6.50 -10.17 3.00
CA ARG A 166 6.11 -11.04 1.88
C ARG A 166 5.57 -10.19 0.74
N VAL A 167 5.91 -10.55 -0.50
CA VAL A 167 5.42 -9.87 -1.70
C VAL A 167 4.75 -10.90 -2.60
N ALA A 168 3.47 -10.69 -2.90
CA ALA A 168 2.73 -11.41 -3.91
C ALA A 168 2.51 -10.53 -5.15
N VAL A 169 2.42 -11.15 -6.30
CA VAL A 169 2.28 -10.46 -7.59
C VAL A 169 1.16 -11.08 -8.40
N TRP A 170 0.21 -10.25 -8.82
CA TRP A 170 -0.87 -10.67 -9.69
C TRP A 170 -0.34 -11.13 -11.06
N ARG A 171 -0.84 -12.27 -11.53
CA ARG A 171 -0.55 -12.81 -12.85
C ARG A 171 -1.87 -13.10 -13.57
N GLY A 172 -2.11 -12.36 -14.64
CA GLY A 172 -3.33 -12.48 -15.44
C GLY A 172 -3.76 -11.15 -16.07
N ALA A 173 -5.00 -11.06 -16.51
CA ALA A 173 -5.53 -9.84 -17.11
C ALA A 173 -5.35 -8.64 -16.16
N GLY A 174 -4.83 -7.53 -16.70
CA GLY A 174 -4.53 -6.31 -15.93
C GLY A 174 -3.18 -6.32 -15.21
N GLU A 175 -2.35 -7.37 -15.34
CA GLU A 175 -0.98 -7.35 -14.85
C GLU A 175 -0.12 -6.33 -15.63
N GLY A 176 0.85 -5.74 -14.97
CA GLY A 176 1.84 -4.90 -15.64
C GLY A 176 3.01 -5.70 -16.21
N PRO A 177 3.76 -5.13 -17.17
CA PRO A 177 4.89 -5.82 -17.83
C PRO A 177 6.00 -6.21 -16.87
N GLY A 178 6.10 -5.57 -15.70
CA GLY A 178 7.07 -5.90 -14.65
C GLY A 178 6.69 -7.10 -13.80
N ASN A 179 5.42 -7.50 -13.75
CA ASN A 179 4.94 -8.51 -12.80
C ASN A 179 5.69 -9.84 -12.94
N ALA A 180 5.85 -10.38 -14.16
CA ALA A 180 6.61 -11.60 -14.42
C ALA A 180 8.08 -11.48 -13.97
N HIS A 181 8.66 -10.29 -14.07
CA HIS A 181 10.04 -10.04 -13.65
C HIS A 181 10.18 -9.96 -12.12
N LEU A 182 9.14 -9.48 -11.39
CA LEU A 182 9.12 -9.52 -9.93
C LEU A 182 9.03 -10.95 -9.40
N VAL A 183 8.27 -11.84 -10.07
CA VAL A 183 8.26 -13.28 -9.74
C VAL A 183 9.66 -13.88 -9.85
N ARG A 184 10.40 -13.58 -10.93
CA ARG A 184 11.79 -14.05 -11.08
C ARG A 184 12.74 -13.50 -10.01
N ARG A 185 12.36 -12.43 -9.32
CA ARG A 185 13.10 -11.84 -8.19
C ARG A 185 12.66 -12.34 -6.83
N GLY A 186 11.72 -13.32 -6.77
CA GLY A 186 11.30 -13.98 -5.55
C GLY A 186 9.92 -13.55 -5.02
N ALA A 187 9.14 -12.77 -5.76
CA ALA A 187 7.75 -12.53 -5.41
C ALA A 187 6.90 -13.78 -5.68
N THR A 188 5.91 -14.04 -4.84
CA THR A 188 4.98 -15.16 -4.99
C THR A 188 3.91 -14.82 -6.04
N PRO A 189 3.79 -15.55 -7.15
CA PRO A 189 2.70 -15.31 -8.10
C PRO A 189 1.36 -15.82 -7.56
N PHE A 190 0.27 -15.17 -7.93
CA PHE A 190 -1.09 -15.68 -7.77
C PHE A 190 -1.96 -15.26 -8.96
N GLU A 191 -2.92 -16.10 -9.33
CA GLU A 191 -3.78 -15.97 -10.52
C GLU A 191 -5.27 -15.98 -10.15
N ASN A 192 -5.58 -16.26 -8.88
CA ASN A 192 -6.94 -16.24 -8.33
C ASN A 192 -6.91 -15.52 -6.98
N ILE A 193 -7.90 -14.65 -6.75
CA ILE A 193 -8.06 -13.89 -5.49
C ILE A 193 -8.20 -14.81 -4.28
N ASP A 194 -8.81 -15.98 -4.43
CA ASP A 194 -8.98 -16.97 -3.36
C ASP A 194 -7.64 -17.56 -2.85
N GLN A 195 -6.54 -17.38 -3.60
CA GLN A 195 -5.19 -17.77 -3.17
C GLN A 195 -4.59 -16.81 -2.12
N LEU A 196 -5.30 -15.76 -1.75
CA LEU A 196 -4.85 -14.77 -0.75
C LEU A 196 -5.23 -15.16 0.70
N ASP A 197 -5.50 -16.40 0.97
CA ASP A 197 -5.81 -16.96 2.29
C ASP A 197 -4.58 -17.03 3.23
#